data_57cab76624ddf2963db5d11faaa0e500
#
_entry.id   57cab76624ddf2963db5d11faaa0e500
#
_cell.length_a   1.000
_cell.length_b   1.000
_cell.length_c   1.000
_cell.angle_alpha   90.00
_cell.angle_beta   90.00
_cell.angle_gamma   90.00
#
_symmetry.space_group_name_H-M   'P 1'
#
loop_
_entity.id
_entity.type
_entity.pdbx_description
1 polymer ?
#
loop_
_entity_poly.entity_id
_entity_poly.type
_entity_poly.pdbx_seq_one_letter_code
_entity_poly.pdbx_strand_id
1 'polypeptide(L)'
;MPKEPYAGDILDTQQPFTAKSDVVGTVVCIMNAHAEQRGFELIPSPSRAFARGSIQELIVTDEPQASPGAVVNRVAYVCFFEIEIGGIVLAGDMVEIGGQELGQVAGFDLTHAPNHMNVIIHVAQPRSGAEMGVALGDRVTLRYTVERT
;
A
#
# COMPACT_ATOMS: atom_id res chain seq x y z
N MET A 1 -16.25 3.63 -29.63
CA MET A 1 -16.39 3.15 -28.27
C MET A 1 -15.69 4.11 -27.30
N PRO A 2 -16.37 4.57 -26.29
CA PRO A 2 -15.73 5.45 -25.33
C PRO A 2 -14.61 4.71 -24.58
N LYS A 3 -13.53 5.40 -24.34
CA LYS A 3 -12.43 4.86 -23.55
C LYS A 3 -12.81 4.86 -22.08
N GLU A 4 -12.33 3.85 -21.37
CA GLU A 4 -12.39 3.85 -19.92
C GLU A 4 -11.61 5.07 -19.42
N PRO A 5 -12.14 5.86 -18.45
CA PRO A 5 -11.51 7.13 -18.05
C PRO A 5 -10.07 7.00 -17.57
N TYR A 6 -9.74 5.89 -16.92
CA TYR A 6 -8.38 5.67 -16.40
C TYR A 6 -7.41 5.17 -17.45
N ALA A 7 -7.91 4.67 -18.57
CA ALA A 7 -7.08 4.21 -19.69
C ALA A 7 -6.94 5.27 -20.79
N GLY A 8 -7.78 6.30 -20.78
CA GLY A 8 -7.75 7.40 -21.74
C GLY A 8 -7.10 8.64 -21.17
N ASP A 9 -7.27 9.75 -21.86
CA ASP A 9 -6.68 11.02 -21.48
C ASP A 9 -7.68 11.95 -20.78
N ILE A 10 -8.72 11.38 -20.17
CA ILE A 10 -9.78 12.14 -19.51
C ILE A 10 -9.31 12.74 -18.19
N LEU A 11 -8.48 11.99 -17.45
CA LEU A 11 -7.93 12.46 -16.19
C LEU A 11 -6.56 13.11 -16.41
N ASP A 12 -6.24 14.07 -15.55
CA ASP A 12 -4.87 14.56 -15.44
C ASP A 12 -4.02 13.45 -14.82
N THR A 13 -3.27 12.73 -15.66
CA THR A 13 -2.48 11.57 -15.23
C THR A 13 -1.27 11.96 -14.41
N GLN A 14 -0.90 13.25 -14.35
CA GLN A 14 0.23 13.69 -13.56
C GLN A 14 -0.15 13.89 -12.09
N GLN A 15 -1.27 14.53 -11.81
CA GLN A 15 -1.67 14.82 -10.43
C GLN A 15 -3.19 14.83 -10.24
N PRO A 16 -3.89 13.75 -10.56
CA PRO A 16 -5.35 13.74 -10.47
C PRO A 16 -5.87 13.75 -9.01
N PHE A 17 -5.03 13.43 -8.03
CA PHE A 17 -5.45 13.27 -6.63
C PHE A 17 -4.74 14.21 -5.67
N THR A 18 -4.30 15.37 -6.13
CA THR A 18 -3.48 16.28 -5.31
C THR A 18 -4.18 16.81 -4.06
N ALA A 19 -5.50 16.76 -4.02
CA ALA A 19 -6.28 17.23 -2.87
C ALA A 19 -6.68 16.11 -1.91
N LYS A 20 -6.18 14.89 -2.10
CA LYS A 20 -6.57 13.78 -1.25
C LYS A 20 -6.07 13.95 0.18
N SER A 21 -6.84 13.44 1.14
CA SER A 21 -6.47 13.39 2.55
C SER A 21 -5.57 12.20 2.84
N ASP A 22 -4.88 12.25 3.99
CA ASP A 22 -4.16 11.07 4.49
C ASP A 22 -5.15 9.97 4.86
N VAL A 23 -4.76 8.74 4.60
CA VAL A 23 -5.47 7.55 5.08
C VAL A 23 -4.77 7.10 6.35
N VAL A 24 -5.55 6.85 7.41
CA VAL A 24 -5.02 6.54 8.73
C VAL A 24 -5.67 5.28 9.26
N GLY A 25 -4.87 4.43 9.88
CA GLY A 25 -5.36 3.21 10.52
C GLY A 25 -4.54 2.84 11.75
N THR A 26 -4.89 1.70 12.32
CA THR A 26 -4.30 1.20 13.56
C THR A 26 -3.92 -0.26 13.39
N VAL A 27 -2.71 -0.63 13.79
CA VAL A 27 -2.24 -2.02 13.73
C VAL A 27 -3.09 -2.89 14.65
N VAL A 28 -3.68 -3.94 14.07
CA VAL A 28 -4.54 -4.89 14.81
C VAL A 28 -3.95 -6.29 14.85
N CYS A 29 -2.95 -6.59 14.02
CA CYS A 29 -2.28 -7.90 14.00
C CYS A 29 -0.86 -7.73 13.51
N ILE A 30 0.11 -8.28 14.23
CA ILE A 30 1.53 -8.20 13.86
C ILE A 30 1.91 -9.50 13.16
N MET A 31 2.56 -9.39 12.00
CA MET A 31 3.00 -10.55 11.24
C MET A 31 4.49 -10.79 11.43
N ASN A 32 4.90 -12.06 11.29
CA ASN A 32 6.28 -12.45 11.39
C ASN A 32 6.58 -13.55 10.38
N ALA A 33 6.62 -13.18 9.10
CA ALA A 33 6.84 -14.14 8.04
C ALA A 33 7.55 -13.50 6.85
N HIS A 34 8.25 -14.33 6.08
CA HIS A 34 8.93 -13.97 4.84
C HIS A 34 8.55 -14.98 3.76
N ALA A 35 8.61 -14.57 2.51
CA ALA A 35 8.45 -15.46 1.36
C ALA A 35 9.42 -15.04 0.26
N GLU A 36 9.96 -16.02 -0.49
CA GLU A 36 10.91 -15.76 -1.58
C GLU A 36 10.27 -15.85 -2.96
N GLN A 37 9.17 -16.60 -3.08
CA GLN A 37 8.49 -16.82 -4.34
C GLN A 37 6.99 -16.72 -4.18
N ARG A 38 6.55 -15.60 -3.59
CA ARG A 38 5.13 -15.41 -3.25
C ARG A 38 4.24 -15.28 -4.49
N GLY A 39 4.72 -14.58 -5.53
CA GLY A 39 3.96 -14.41 -6.76
C GLY A 39 2.78 -13.45 -6.64
N PHE A 40 2.90 -12.36 -5.87
CA PHE A 40 1.87 -11.33 -5.87
C PHE A 40 1.81 -10.68 -7.23
N GLU A 41 0.59 -10.54 -7.76
CA GLU A 41 0.34 -9.83 -9.01
C GLU A 41 -0.29 -8.48 -8.68
N LEU A 42 0.49 -7.41 -8.83
CA LEU A 42 -0.01 -6.08 -8.54
C LEU A 42 -0.96 -5.64 -9.64
N ILE A 43 -2.13 -5.15 -9.25
CA ILE A 43 -3.12 -4.69 -10.23
C ILE A 43 -2.58 -3.51 -11.03
N PRO A 44 -3.03 -3.32 -12.29
CA PRO A 44 -2.58 -2.18 -13.11
C PRO A 44 -3.00 -0.83 -12.55
N SER A 45 -4.12 -0.76 -11.83
CA SER A 45 -4.58 0.51 -11.26
C SER A 45 -3.60 1.03 -10.22
N PRO A 46 -3.21 2.31 -10.28
CA PRO A 46 -2.32 2.90 -9.29
C PRO A 46 -3.03 3.33 -8.01
N SER A 47 -4.34 3.16 -7.90
CA SER A 47 -5.11 3.66 -6.77
C SER A 47 -6.13 2.67 -6.27
N ARG A 48 -6.42 2.73 -4.97
CA ARG A 48 -7.52 2.00 -4.32
C ARG A 48 -8.18 2.88 -3.28
N ALA A 49 -9.49 2.75 -3.16
CA ALA A 49 -10.24 3.42 -2.10
C ALA A 49 -10.29 2.50 -0.88
N PHE A 50 -9.92 3.04 0.28
CA PHE A 50 -9.93 2.32 1.55
C PHE A 50 -11.08 2.85 2.41
N ALA A 51 -12.02 1.99 2.73
CA ALA A 51 -13.19 2.36 3.53
C ALA A 51 -12.86 2.30 5.02
N ARG A 52 -13.41 3.25 5.77
CA ARG A 52 -13.34 3.22 7.23
C ARG A 52 -13.90 1.89 7.75
N GLY A 53 -13.22 1.29 8.72
CA GLY A 53 -13.59 0.01 9.31
C GLY A 53 -13.11 -1.21 8.55
N SER A 54 -12.59 -1.05 7.33
CA SER A 54 -11.98 -2.16 6.60
C SER A 54 -10.60 -2.49 7.17
N ILE A 55 -10.18 -3.74 6.96
CA ILE A 55 -8.86 -4.20 7.40
C ILE A 55 -8.04 -4.52 6.17
N GLN A 56 -6.80 -4.04 6.14
CA GLN A 56 -5.87 -4.25 5.03
C GLN A 56 -4.56 -4.80 5.57
N GLU A 57 -3.75 -5.40 4.69
CA GLU A 57 -2.47 -5.96 5.09
C GLU A 57 -1.32 -5.16 4.47
N LEU A 58 -0.30 -4.82 5.27
CA LEU A 58 0.95 -4.23 4.79
C LEU A 58 1.99 -5.31 4.58
N ILE A 59 2.58 -5.32 3.39
CA ILE A 59 3.61 -6.26 2.97
C ILE A 59 4.73 -5.46 2.32
N VAL A 60 5.98 -5.78 2.62
CA VAL A 60 7.12 -5.02 2.11
C VAL A 60 7.96 -5.86 1.16
N THR A 61 8.59 -5.20 0.19
CA THR A 61 9.51 -5.83 -0.76
C THR A 61 10.64 -4.86 -1.09
N ASP A 62 11.80 -5.40 -1.44
CA ASP A 62 12.91 -4.60 -1.98
C ASP A 62 13.08 -4.78 -3.50
N GLU A 63 12.18 -5.50 -4.15
CA GLU A 63 12.28 -5.74 -5.59
C GLU A 63 12.10 -4.42 -6.35
N PRO A 64 13.10 -4.01 -7.16
CA PRO A 64 13.08 -2.67 -7.75
C PRO A 64 12.02 -2.47 -8.81
N GLN A 65 11.49 -3.55 -9.41
CA GLN A 65 10.45 -3.47 -10.42
C GLN A 65 9.04 -3.36 -9.81
N ALA A 66 8.91 -3.45 -8.48
CA ALA A 66 7.60 -3.42 -7.83
C ALA A 66 6.87 -2.11 -8.16
N SER A 67 5.76 -2.24 -8.87
CA SER A 67 4.94 -1.14 -9.40
C SER A 67 3.63 -1.72 -9.90
N PRO A 68 2.61 -0.89 -10.19
CA PRO A 68 1.36 -1.40 -10.75
C PRO A 68 1.60 -2.27 -11.97
N GLY A 69 1.00 -3.46 -11.97
CA GLY A 69 1.13 -4.45 -13.05
C GLY A 69 2.29 -5.42 -12.90
N ALA A 70 3.20 -5.21 -11.95
CA ALA A 70 4.36 -6.08 -11.75
C ALA A 70 4.01 -7.32 -10.92
N VAL A 71 4.87 -8.34 -11.03
CA VAL A 71 4.84 -9.51 -10.15
C VAL A 71 5.92 -9.32 -9.09
N VAL A 72 5.58 -9.61 -7.83
CA VAL A 72 6.50 -9.46 -6.69
C VAL A 72 6.60 -10.80 -5.96
N ASN A 73 7.82 -11.26 -5.75
CA ASN A 73 8.08 -12.58 -5.17
C ASN A 73 8.68 -12.53 -3.76
N ARG A 74 9.73 -11.70 -3.56
CA ARG A 74 10.40 -11.64 -2.27
C ARG A 74 9.75 -10.59 -1.40
N VAL A 75 9.15 -11.04 -0.29
CA VAL A 75 8.37 -10.16 0.59
C VAL A 75 8.59 -10.51 2.06
N ALA A 76 8.29 -9.53 2.91
CA ALA A 76 8.10 -9.75 4.33
C ALA A 76 6.73 -9.21 4.74
N TYR A 77 6.07 -9.90 5.64
CA TYR A 77 4.72 -9.57 6.10
C TYR A 77 4.81 -8.70 7.34
N VAL A 78 4.16 -7.54 7.33
CA VAL A 78 4.30 -6.55 8.40
C VAL A 78 3.15 -6.63 9.39
N CYS A 79 1.93 -6.34 8.95
CA CYS A 79 0.79 -6.27 9.86
C CYS A 79 -0.53 -6.22 9.09
N PHE A 80 -1.62 -6.51 9.82
CA PHE A 80 -2.95 -6.05 9.44
C PHE A 80 -3.25 -4.74 10.17
N PHE A 81 -3.95 -3.84 9.52
CA PHE A 81 -4.36 -2.59 10.14
C PHE A 81 -5.80 -2.25 9.76
N GLU A 82 -6.52 -1.69 10.73
CA GLU A 82 -7.90 -1.28 10.55
C GLU A 82 -7.93 0.19 10.16
N ILE A 83 -8.68 0.52 9.11
CA ILE A 83 -8.80 1.88 8.62
C ILE A 83 -9.72 2.69 9.52
N GLU A 84 -9.22 3.81 10.05
CA GLU A 84 -9.99 4.75 10.85
C GLU A 84 -10.44 5.96 10.04
N ILE A 85 -9.55 6.50 9.21
CA ILE A 85 -9.84 7.60 8.28
C ILE A 85 -9.64 7.05 6.89
N GLY A 86 -10.74 6.85 6.17
CA GLY A 86 -10.71 6.31 4.81
C GLY A 86 -10.33 7.34 3.77
N GLY A 87 -10.12 6.87 2.57
CA GLY A 87 -9.75 7.71 1.45
C GLY A 87 -9.06 6.92 0.37
N ILE A 88 -8.40 7.64 -0.52
CA ILE A 88 -7.70 7.04 -1.66
C ILE A 88 -6.23 6.83 -1.31
N VAL A 89 -5.72 5.64 -1.59
CA VAL A 89 -4.29 5.32 -1.49
C VAL A 89 -3.74 5.16 -2.91
N LEU A 90 -2.59 5.77 -3.15
CA LEU A 90 -1.93 5.77 -4.45
C LEU A 90 -0.59 5.06 -4.37
N ALA A 91 -0.21 4.40 -5.48
CA ALA A 91 1.19 4.02 -5.67
C ALA A 91 2.06 5.27 -5.55
N GLY A 92 3.13 5.18 -4.75
CA GLY A 92 3.99 6.33 -4.45
C GLY A 92 3.68 7.01 -3.12
N ASP A 93 2.53 6.76 -2.52
CA ASP A 93 2.22 7.31 -1.20
C ASP A 93 3.26 6.83 -0.17
N MET A 94 3.65 7.72 0.74
CA MET A 94 4.53 7.36 1.84
C MET A 94 3.74 6.68 2.95
N VAL A 95 4.27 5.57 3.45
CA VAL A 95 3.69 4.83 4.56
C VAL A 95 4.53 5.03 5.80
N GLU A 96 3.88 5.42 6.89
CA GLU A 96 4.50 5.56 8.21
C GLU A 96 3.81 4.63 9.20
N ILE A 97 4.59 4.03 10.10
CA ILE A 97 4.07 3.22 11.21
C ILE A 97 4.72 3.74 12.49
N GLY A 98 3.89 4.08 13.49
CA GLY A 98 4.39 4.57 14.76
C GLY A 98 5.22 5.83 14.64
N GLY A 99 4.95 6.66 13.62
CA GLY A 99 5.67 7.91 13.38
C GLY A 99 6.97 7.76 12.58
N GLN A 100 7.32 6.55 12.15
CA GLN A 100 8.54 6.30 11.37
C GLN A 100 8.18 5.95 9.92
N GLU A 101 8.91 6.54 8.97
CA GLU A 101 8.72 6.23 7.56
C GLU A 101 9.14 4.79 7.27
N LEU A 102 8.24 4.04 6.60
CA LEU A 102 8.50 2.67 6.19
C LEU A 102 9.00 2.62 4.75
N GLY A 103 8.27 3.20 3.84
CA GLY A 103 8.56 3.20 2.42
C GLY A 103 7.37 3.70 1.62
N GLN A 104 7.40 3.49 0.31
CA GLN A 104 6.36 3.97 -0.58
C GLN A 104 5.50 2.83 -1.11
N VAL A 105 4.21 3.08 -1.26
CA VAL A 105 3.29 2.12 -1.86
C VAL A 105 3.75 1.80 -3.29
N ALA A 106 3.98 0.53 -3.56
CA ALA A 106 4.32 0.03 -4.90
C ALA A 106 3.07 -0.33 -5.70
N GLY A 107 2.06 -0.84 -5.02
CA GLY A 107 0.81 -1.26 -5.65
C GLY A 107 -0.01 -2.15 -4.73
N PHE A 108 -1.01 -2.80 -5.31
CA PHE A 108 -2.00 -3.57 -4.57
C PHE A 108 -2.19 -4.94 -5.19
N ASP A 109 -2.30 -5.95 -4.35
CA ASP A 109 -2.65 -7.32 -4.76
C ASP A 109 -4.00 -7.67 -4.17
N LEU A 110 -4.89 -8.23 -4.98
CA LEU A 110 -6.26 -8.53 -4.59
C LEU A 110 -6.53 -10.02 -4.39
N THR A 111 -5.49 -10.82 -4.14
CA THR A 111 -5.62 -12.26 -3.96
C THR A 111 -6.65 -12.62 -2.89
N HIS A 112 -6.73 -11.84 -1.82
CA HIS A 112 -7.61 -12.12 -0.69
C HIS A 112 -8.87 -11.24 -0.66
N ALA A 113 -9.15 -10.51 -1.75
CA ALA A 113 -10.39 -9.73 -1.84
C ALA A 113 -11.61 -10.68 -1.87
N PRO A 114 -12.76 -10.31 -1.30
CA PRO A 114 -13.04 -9.00 -0.68
C PRO A 114 -12.66 -8.91 0.80
N ASN A 115 -12.03 -9.93 1.38
CA ASN A 115 -11.70 -9.94 2.80
C ASN A 115 -10.75 -8.79 3.16
N HIS A 116 -9.64 -8.69 2.44
CA HIS A 116 -8.69 -7.58 2.59
C HIS A 116 -7.86 -7.44 1.30
N MET A 117 -7.21 -6.28 1.15
CA MET A 117 -6.22 -6.08 0.11
C MET A 117 -4.82 -6.20 0.71
N ASN A 118 -3.89 -6.63 -0.13
CA ASN A 118 -2.46 -6.59 0.20
C ASN A 118 -1.89 -5.30 -0.36
N VAL A 119 -1.40 -4.43 0.52
CA VAL A 119 -0.72 -3.20 0.13
C VAL A 119 0.76 -3.50 0.10
N ILE A 120 1.35 -3.46 -1.09
CA ILE A 120 2.77 -3.78 -1.28
C ILE A 120 3.57 -2.48 -1.21
N ILE A 121 4.57 -2.45 -0.35
CA ILE A 121 5.37 -1.27 -0.06
C ILE A 121 6.81 -1.56 -0.42
N HIS A 122 7.42 -0.66 -1.20
CA HIS A 122 8.84 -0.77 -1.54
C HIS A 122 9.68 -0.19 -0.41
N VAL A 123 10.65 -0.98 0.07
CA VAL A 123 11.56 -0.61 1.15
C VAL A 123 12.99 -1.01 0.77
N ALA A 124 13.98 -0.46 1.48
CA ALA A 124 15.37 -0.82 1.24
C ALA A 124 15.70 -2.20 1.79
N GLN A 125 15.17 -2.55 2.96
CA GLN A 125 15.43 -3.83 3.62
C GLN A 125 14.13 -4.41 4.15
N PRO A 126 13.59 -5.46 3.51
CA PRO A 126 12.35 -6.07 3.98
C PRO A 126 12.53 -6.77 5.32
N ARG A 127 11.72 -6.35 6.28
CA ARG A 127 11.64 -6.99 7.60
C ARG A 127 10.19 -7.18 7.97
N SER A 128 9.90 -8.25 8.71
CA SER A 128 8.55 -8.49 9.20
C SER A 128 8.17 -7.46 10.27
N GLY A 129 6.88 -7.38 10.57
CA GLY A 129 6.40 -6.49 11.63
C GLY A 129 7.06 -6.81 12.97
N ALA A 130 7.17 -8.10 13.30
CA ALA A 130 7.84 -8.53 14.53
C ALA A 130 9.31 -8.09 14.56
N GLU A 131 10.02 -8.25 13.45
CA GLU A 131 11.44 -7.86 13.35
C GLU A 131 11.64 -6.36 13.50
N MET A 132 10.69 -5.56 13.01
CA MET A 132 10.76 -4.11 13.12
C MET A 132 10.28 -3.55 14.46
N GLY A 133 9.71 -4.40 15.32
CA GLY A 133 9.17 -3.96 16.59
C GLY A 133 7.83 -3.23 16.47
N VAL A 134 7.06 -3.51 15.44
CA VAL A 134 5.71 -2.97 15.29
C VAL A 134 4.86 -3.45 16.48
N ALA A 135 4.08 -2.55 17.06
CA ALA A 135 3.25 -2.84 18.21
C ALA A 135 1.75 -2.74 17.86
N LEU A 136 0.93 -3.55 18.53
CA LEU A 136 -0.53 -3.41 18.44
C LEU A 136 -0.91 -1.99 18.85
N GLY A 137 -1.80 -1.37 18.09
CA GLY A 137 -2.22 0.00 18.33
C GLY A 137 -1.35 1.06 17.70
N ASP A 138 -0.23 0.70 17.07
CA ASP A 138 0.57 1.67 16.33
C ASP A 138 -0.26 2.28 15.22
N ARG A 139 -0.09 3.60 15.00
CA ARG A 139 -0.75 4.32 13.93
C ARG A 139 -0.06 4.03 12.59
N VAL A 140 -0.86 3.76 11.58
CA VAL A 140 -0.42 3.64 10.19
C VAL A 140 -0.96 4.83 9.43
N THR A 141 -0.08 5.56 8.74
CA THR A 141 -0.48 6.71 7.92
C THR A 141 0.02 6.52 6.50
N LEU A 142 -0.87 6.70 5.52
CA LEU A 142 -0.53 6.68 4.11
C LEU A 142 -0.81 8.06 3.55
N ARG A 143 0.24 8.77 3.13
CA ARG A 143 0.11 10.16 2.71
C ARG A 143 0.71 10.40 1.32
N TYR A 144 0.11 11.35 0.62
CA TYR A 144 0.55 11.76 -0.70
C TYR A 144 1.83 12.58 -0.59
N THR A 145 2.88 12.18 -1.30
CA THR A 145 4.19 12.82 -1.21
C THR A 145 4.71 13.40 -2.52
N VAL A 146 3.95 13.26 -3.60
CA VAL A 146 4.39 13.81 -4.89
C VAL A 146 4.33 15.33 -4.82
N GLU A 147 5.48 15.98 -4.99
CA GLU A 147 5.55 17.44 -5.00
C GLU A 147 5.11 17.98 -6.36
N ARG A 148 4.43 19.12 -6.32
CA ARG A 148 4.11 19.88 -7.51
C ARG A 148 5.25 20.84 -7.82
N THR A 149 5.68 20.81 -9.03
CA THR A 149 6.65 21.80 -9.55
C THR A 149 6.00 22.68 -10.59
#